data_6e0005d91abc76891ef93c169ed40ec0
#
_entry.id   6e0005d91abc76891ef93c169ed40ec0
#
_cell.length_a   1.000
_cell.length_b   1.000
_cell.length_c   1.000
_cell.angle_alpha   90.00
_cell.angle_beta   90.00
_cell.angle_gamma   90.00
#
_symmetry.space_group_name_H-M   'P 1'
#
loop_
_entity.id
_entity.type
_entity.pdbx_description
1 polymer ?
#
loop_
_entity_poly.entity_id
_entity_poly.type
_entity_poly.pdbx_seq_one_letter_code
_entity_poly.pdbx_strand_id
1 'polypeptide(L)'
;MEFSRESCEYYRRAYALAIRILLENKKLRFPLTPVSLNMILDESMISRKQEPGILEIPTNLIVGVAEDSEHRHLYTKDFLPVSLPDSDYADQWCRLYQVLLSNADFDKPISCYEYLGKFYVCDGMKRVSAAKYHS
;
A
#
# COMPACT_ATOMS: atom_id res chain seq x y z
N MET A 1 11.33 -16.74 11.47
CA MET A 1 12.26 -16.20 10.45
C MET A 1 12.66 -14.81 10.87
N GLU A 2 13.93 -14.59 10.96
CA GLU A 2 14.47 -13.27 11.28
C GLU A 2 14.54 -12.43 10.01
N PHE A 3 14.25 -11.14 10.13
CA PHE A 3 14.44 -10.17 9.08
C PHE A 3 15.67 -9.33 9.38
N SER A 4 16.28 -8.75 8.35
CA SER A 4 17.52 -8.01 8.50
C SER A 4 17.33 -6.72 9.29
N ARG A 5 18.38 -6.29 9.98
CA ARG A 5 18.40 -4.98 10.65
C ARG A 5 18.17 -3.85 9.65
N GLU A 6 18.64 -4.02 8.42
CA GLU A 6 18.46 -3.05 7.35
C GLU A 6 16.96 -2.85 7.03
N SER A 7 16.17 -3.94 6.89
CA SER A 7 14.75 -3.81 6.60
C SER A 7 13.99 -3.12 7.73
N CYS A 8 14.37 -3.35 9.00
CA CYS A 8 13.81 -2.64 10.15
C CYS A 8 14.10 -1.14 10.11
N GLU A 9 15.31 -0.77 9.67
CA GLU A 9 15.69 0.63 9.48
C GLU A 9 14.79 1.29 8.42
N TYR A 10 14.54 0.62 7.31
CA TYR A 10 13.66 1.14 6.26
C TYR A 10 12.24 1.33 6.78
N TYR A 11 11.73 0.39 7.59
CA TYR A 11 10.41 0.56 8.19
C TYR A 11 10.34 1.79 9.08
N ARG A 12 11.34 2.00 9.93
CA ARG A 12 11.39 3.17 10.82
C ARG A 12 11.40 4.47 10.04
N ARG A 13 12.13 4.52 8.93
CA ARG A 13 12.15 5.68 8.04
C ARG A 13 10.80 5.92 7.37
N ALA A 14 10.18 4.85 6.89
CA ALA A 14 8.85 4.94 6.26
C ALA A 14 7.81 5.41 7.29
N TYR A 15 7.84 4.86 8.48
CA TYR A 15 6.96 5.25 9.58
C TYR A 15 7.16 6.71 9.97
N ALA A 16 8.41 7.15 10.14
CA ALA A 16 8.73 8.53 10.49
C ALA A 16 8.21 9.50 9.44
N LEU A 17 8.36 9.16 8.15
CA LEU A 17 7.82 9.96 7.06
C LEU A 17 6.29 10.02 7.12
N ALA A 18 5.63 8.89 7.40
CA ALA A 18 4.18 8.82 7.53
C ALA A 18 3.68 9.75 8.65
N ILE A 19 4.30 9.68 9.82
CA ILE A 19 3.91 10.51 10.97
C ILE A 19 4.12 11.99 10.66
N ARG A 20 5.23 12.33 10.02
CA ARG A 20 5.50 13.72 9.63
C ARG A 20 4.42 14.25 8.68
N ILE A 21 4.05 13.46 7.67
CA ILE A 21 3.00 13.83 6.72
C ILE A 21 1.66 14.04 7.44
N LEU A 22 1.30 13.14 8.35
CA LEU A 22 0.06 13.26 9.10
C LEU A 22 0.04 14.51 10.00
N LEU A 23 1.17 14.82 10.66
CA LEU A 23 1.27 16.00 11.51
C LEU A 23 1.22 17.30 10.72
N GLU A 24 1.90 17.37 9.58
CA GLU A 24 1.90 18.53 8.71
C GLU A 24 0.53 18.81 8.10
N ASN A 25 -0.28 17.77 7.89
CA ASN A 25 -1.55 17.87 7.19
C ASN A 25 -2.78 17.73 8.09
N LYS A 26 -2.62 17.72 9.42
CA LYS A 26 -3.72 17.48 10.35
C LYS A 26 -4.83 18.51 10.27
N LYS A 27 -4.56 19.70 9.77
CA LYS A 27 -5.55 20.78 9.59
C LYS A 27 -6.19 20.76 8.21
N LEU A 28 -5.70 19.92 7.31
CA LEU A 28 -6.25 19.83 5.97
C LEU A 28 -7.42 18.87 5.94
N ARG A 29 -8.41 19.17 5.10
CA ARG A 29 -9.60 18.33 4.93
C ARG A 29 -9.43 17.28 3.83
N PHE A 30 -8.19 16.91 3.52
CA PHE A 30 -7.91 15.90 2.53
C PHE A 30 -7.94 14.50 3.15
N PRO A 31 -8.31 13.47 2.38
CA PRO A 31 -8.12 12.10 2.84
C PRO A 31 -6.65 11.86 3.09
N LEU A 32 -6.29 11.48 4.32
CA LEU A 32 -4.92 11.13 4.70
C LEU A 32 -4.67 9.63 4.59
N THR A 33 -5.70 8.87 4.19
CA THR A 33 -5.63 7.43 3.91
C THR A 33 -5.76 7.22 2.40
N PRO A 34 -5.41 6.02 1.88
CA PRO A 34 -5.60 5.75 0.46
C PRO A 34 -7.07 5.92 0.06
N VAL A 35 -7.29 6.50 -1.10
CA VAL A 35 -8.65 6.66 -1.62
C VAL A 35 -9.26 5.30 -1.92
N SER A 36 -10.58 5.19 -1.73
CA SER A 36 -11.31 3.96 -2.03
C SER A 36 -12.10 4.13 -3.32
N LEU A 37 -11.96 3.17 -4.24
CA LEU A 37 -12.63 3.22 -5.53
C LEU A 37 -14.15 3.22 -5.37
N ASN A 38 -14.69 2.46 -4.42
CA ASN A 38 -16.14 2.41 -4.21
C ASN A 38 -16.73 3.67 -3.58
N MET A 39 -15.88 4.59 -3.09
CA MET A 39 -16.30 5.93 -2.68
C MET A 39 -16.37 6.90 -3.85
N ILE A 40 -15.71 6.57 -4.96
CA ILE A 40 -15.69 7.36 -6.19
C ILE A 40 -16.74 6.85 -7.16
N LEU A 41 -16.93 5.52 -7.20
CA LEU A 41 -17.81 4.85 -8.13
C LEU A 41 -18.85 4.02 -7.40
N ASP A 42 -20.07 4.05 -7.95
CA ASP A 42 -21.09 3.06 -7.64
C ASP A 42 -20.72 1.72 -8.27
N GLU A 43 -21.10 0.59 -7.65
CA GLU A 43 -20.90 -0.74 -8.24
C GLU A 43 -21.55 -0.86 -9.62
N SER A 44 -22.66 -0.15 -9.82
CA SER A 44 -23.35 -0.12 -11.11
C SER A 44 -22.51 0.51 -12.23
N MET A 45 -21.51 1.30 -11.89
CA MET A 45 -20.60 1.93 -12.85
C MET A 45 -19.44 1.00 -13.23
N ILE A 46 -19.22 -0.05 -12.45
CA ILE A 46 -18.18 -1.05 -12.73
C ILE A 46 -18.82 -2.16 -13.56
N SER A 47 -19.05 -1.87 -14.85
CA SER A 47 -19.82 -2.75 -15.71
C SER A 47 -19.05 -3.92 -16.29
N ARG A 48 -17.73 -3.98 -16.14
CA ARG A 48 -16.91 -5.07 -16.67
C ARG A 48 -15.73 -5.37 -15.76
N LYS A 49 -15.67 -6.63 -15.33
CA LYS A 49 -14.45 -7.19 -14.78
C LYS A 49 -13.73 -7.91 -15.90
N GLN A 50 -12.62 -7.36 -16.35
CA GLN A 50 -11.69 -8.10 -17.17
C GLN A 50 -10.59 -8.63 -16.25
N GLU A 51 -10.25 -9.88 -16.43
CA GLU A 51 -9.12 -10.48 -15.73
C GLU A 51 -8.00 -10.70 -16.75
N PRO A 52 -7.17 -9.68 -17.01
CA PRO A 52 -6.13 -9.80 -18.02
C PRO A 52 -4.97 -10.70 -17.61
N GLY A 53 -5.01 -11.26 -16.40
CA GLY A 53 -3.93 -12.06 -15.86
C GLY A 53 -2.91 -11.24 -15.09
N ILE A 54 -1.67 -11.70 -15.03
CA ILE A 54 -0.61 -11.06 -14.26
C ILE A 54 0.11 -10.04 -15.15
N LEU A 55 0.16 -8.79 -14.67
CA LEU A 55 0.82 -7.69 -15.35
C LEU A 55 1.87 -7.05 -14.44
N GLU A 56 2.91 -6.50 -15.06
CA GLU A 56 3.82 -5.61 -14.33
C GLU A 56 3.25 -4.20 -14.35
N ILE A 57 3.09 -3.62 -13.18
CA ILE A 57 2.48 -2.30 -13.00
C ILE A 57 3.46 -1.39 -12.27
N PRO A 58 3.74 -0.18 -12.81
CA PRO A 58 4.52 0.81 -12.06
C PRO A 58 3.82 1.16 -10.74
N THR A 59 4.56 1.23 -9.66
CA THR A 59 3.99 1.49 -8.33
C THR A 59 3.28 2.83 -8.23
N ASN A 60 3.71 3.82 -9.01
CA ASN A 60 3.08 5.14 -9.03
C ASN A 60 1.67 5.14 -9.65
N LEU A 61 1.28 4.08 -10.32
CA LEU A 61 -0.07 3.92 -10.85
C LEU A 61 -1.03 3.27 -9.86
N ILE A 62 -0.53 2.75 -8.75
CA ILE A 62 -1.34 2.22 -7.66
C ILE A 62 -1.68 3.39 -6.73
N VAL A 63 -2.93 3.86 -6.79
CA VAL A 63 -3.31 5.12 -6.17
C VAL A 63 -4.32 4.99 -5.03
N GLY A 64 -4.88 3.80 -4.82
CA GLY A 64 -5.88 3.61 -3.79
C GLY A 64 -6.23 2.16 -3.58
N VAL A 65 -7.35 1.94 -2.87
CA VAL A 65 -7.88 0.61 -2.56
C VAL A 65 -9.23 0.43 -3.25
N ALA A 66 -9.58 -0.82 -3.55
CA ALA A 66 -10.82 -1.12 -4.26
C ALA A 66 -12.04 -0.88 -3.37
N GLU A 67 -11.98 -1.27 -2.10
CA GLU A 67 -13.09 -1.17 -1.17
C GLU A 67 -12.70 -0.39 0.07
N ASP A 68 -13.68 0.34 0.63
CA ASP A 68 -13.50 1.00 1.91
C ASP A 68 -13.50 -0.05 3.01
N SER A 69 -12.35 -0.24 3.64
CA SER A 69 -12.18 -1.17 4.75
C SER A 69 -11.36 -0.51 5.86
N GLU A 70 -11.39 -1.12 7.05
CA GLU A 70 -10.58 -0.63 8.16
C GLU A 70 -9.09 -0.71 7.87
N HIS A 71 -8.68 -1.63 7.00
CA HIS A 71 -7.27 -1.82 6.66
C HIS A 71 -6.65 -0.60 5.98
N ARG A 72 -7.43 0.21 5.26
CA ARG A 72 -6.87 1.41 4.63
C ARG A 72 -6.38 2.44 5.65
N HIS A 73 -6.89 2.38 6.89
CA HIS A 73 -6.45 3.28 7.97
C HIS A 73 -5.08 2.91 8.52
N LEU A 74 -4.50 1.80 8.08
CA LEU A 74 -3.13 1.42 8.41
C LEU A 74 -2.08 2.15 7.56
N TYR A 75 -2.53 3.02 6.64
CA TYR A 75 -1.66 3.67 5.66
C TYR A 75 -1.98 5.14 5.50
N THR A 76 -0.97 5.92 5.08
CA THR A 76 -1.21 7.27 4.54
C THR A 76 -1.76 7.14 3.12
N LYS A 77 -2.10 8.28 2.51
CA LYS A 77 -2.64 8.33 1.14
C LYS A 77 -1.76 7.57 0.14
N ASP A 78 -0.44 7.64 0.29
CA ASP A 78 0.52 6.97 -0.60
C ASP A 78 1.05 5.65 -0.02
N PHE A 79 0.28 5.02 0.85
CA PHE A 79 0.55 3.70 1.42
C PHE A 79 1.75 3.64 2.36
N LEU A 80 2.20 4.75 2.93
CA LEU A 80 3.20 4.70 4.00
C LEU A 80 2.56 4.09 5.26
N PRO A 81 3.30 3.25 6.00
CA PRO A 81 2.72 2.55 7.15
C PRO A 81 2.62 3.46 8.38
N VAL A 82 1.53 3.33 9.15
CA VAL A 82 1.31 4.12 10.37
C VAL A 82 1.32 3.28 11.64
N SER A 83 1.48 1.96 11.53
CA SER A 83 1.59 1.09 12.70
C SER A 83 2.94 1.28 13.39
N LEU A 84 2.95 1.11 14.71
CA LEU A 84 4.18 1.31 15.49
C LEU A 84 5.30 0.36 15.05
N PRO A 85 6.58 0.81 15.13
CA PRO A 85 7.70 -0.01 14.67
C PRO A 85 7.90 -1.34 15.42
N ASP A 86 7.33 -1.50 16.60
CA ASP A 86 7.41 -2.73 17.38
C ASP A 86 6.17 -3.62 17.23
N SER A 87 5.30 -3.33 16.27
CA SER A 87 4.07 -4.07 16.04
C SER A 87 4.32 -5.32 15.17
N ASP A 88 3.38 -6.27 15.23
CA ASP A 88 3.37 -7.43 14.33
C ASP A 88 3.28 -6.98 12.87
N TYR A 89 2.54 -5.92 12.60
CA TYR A 89 2.46 -5.34 11.26
C TYR A 89 3.85 -4.94 10.75
N ALA A 90 4.61 -4.24 11.59
CA ALA A 90 5.96 -3.79 11.23
C ALA A 90 6.87 -4.98 10.91
N ASP A 91 6.79 -6.05 11.69
CA ASP A 91 7.58 -7.26 11.45
C ASP A 91 7.24 -7.89 10.10
N GLN A 92 5.97 -7.96 9.76
CA GLN A 92 5.52 -8.50 8.49
C GLN A 92 5.97 -7.61 7.31
N TRP A 93 5.87 -6.30 7.47
CA TRP A 93 6.33 -5.35 6.47
C TRP A 93 7.85 -5.47 6.24
N CYS A 94 8.62 -5.63 7.32
CA CYS A 94 10.07 -5.80 7.22
C CYS A 94 10.44 -7.07 6.45
N ARG A 95 9.70 -8.16 6.65
CA ARG A 95 9.92 -9.41 5.91
C ARG A 95 9.65 -9.22 4.41
N LEU A 96 8.57 -8.53 4.08
CA LEU A 96 8.25 -8.23 2.69
C LEU A 96 9.31 -7.32 2.05
N TYR A 97 9.76 -6.32 2.79
CA TYR A 97 10.79 -5.40 2.30
C TYR A 97 12.10 -6.13 2.06
N GLN A 98 12.44 -7.09 2.90
CA GLN A 98 13.65 -7.90 2.72
C GLN A 98 13.60 -8.70 1.42
N VAL A 99 12.43 -9.22 1.05
CA VAL A 99 12.25 -9.88 -0.26
C VAL A 99 12.64 -8.92 -1.38
N LEU A 100 12.19 -7.67 -1.31
CA LEU A 100 12.51 -6.65 -2.32
C LEU A 100 14.00 -6.29 -2.32
N LEU A 101 14.62 -6.20 -1.15
CA LEU A 101 16.05 -5.92 -1.05
C LEU A 101 16.90 -7.02 -1.67
N SER A 102 16.42 -8.26 -1.67
CA SER A 102 17.13 -9.39 -2.30
C SER A 102 16.80 -9.57 -3.78
N ASN A 103 16.08 -8.61 -4.38
CA ASN A 103 15.64 -8.65 -5.78
C ASN A 103 14.77 -9.87 -6.12
N ALA A 104 14.05 -10.39 -5.12
CA ALA A 104 13.10 -11.47 -5.32
C ALA A 104 11.69 -10.92 -5.52
N ASP A 105 10.83 -11.72 -6.13
CA ASP A 105 9.41 -11.40 -6.28
C ASP A 105 8.63 -11.92 -5.08
N PHE A 106 7.47 -11.30 -4.80
CA PHE A 106 6.55 -11.82 -3.81
C PHE A 106 5.96 -13.16 -4.26
N ASP A 107 5.63 -14.01 -3.28
CA ASP A 107 5.05 -15.33 -3.54
C ASP A 107 3.70 -15.24 -4.26
N LYS A 108 2.94 -14.18 -3.99
CA LYS A 108 1.63 -13.97 -4.59
C LYS A 108 1.58 -12.63 -5.30
N PRO A 109 0.95 -12.56 -6.48
CA PRO A 109 0.68 -11.27 -7.12
C PRO A 109 -0.26 -10.43 -6.27
N ILE A 110 -0.11 -9.11 -6.40
CA ILE A 110 -1.04 -8.16 -5.80
C ILE A 110 -2.28 -8.12 -6.69
N SER A 111 -3.47 -8.17 -6.08
CA SER A 111 -4.73 -8.13 -6.80
C SER A 111 -5.25 -6.69 -6.84
N CYS A 112 -5.57 -6.21 -8.04
CA CYS A 112 -6.00 -4.83 -8.26
C CYS A 112 -7.16 -4.76 -9.24
N TYR A 113 -7.97 -3.69 -9.14
CA TYR A 113 -8.84 -3.22 -10.21
C TYR A 113 -8.21 -2.05 -10.93
N GLU A 114 -8.39 -2.00 -12.25
CA GLU A 114 -8.01 -0.83 -13.04
C GLU A 114 -9.22 0.05 -13.30
N TYR A 115 -9.02 1.37 -13.14
CA TYR A 115 -9.99 2.37 -13.53
C TYR A 115 -9.28 3.59 -14.06
N LEU A 116 -9.56 3.94 -15.33
CA LEU A 116 -8.98 5.10 -16.04
C LEU A 116 -7.44 5.13 -15.98
N GLY A 117 -6.81 3.96 -16.14
CA GLY A 117 -5.35 3.85 -16.16
C GLY A 117 -4.68 3.87 -14.79
N LYS A 118 -5.45 3.87 -13.72
CA LYS A 118 -4.96 3.79 -12.34
C LYS A 118 -5.41 2.48 -11.71
N PHE A 119 -4.68 2.03 -10.71
CA PHE A 119 -4.94 0.75 -10.07
C PHE A 119 -5.34 0.92 -8.62
N TYR A 120 -6.27 0.10 -8.17
CA TYR A 120 -6.84 0.13 -6.82
C TYR A 120 -6.73 -1.26 -6.22
N VAL A 121 -6.05 -1.37 -5.09
CA VAL A 121 -5.68 -2.66 -4.49
C VAL A 121 -6.90 -3.35 -3.91
N CYS A 122 -7.13 -4.62 -4.31
CA CYS A 122 -8.11 -5.51 -3.69
C CYS A 122 -7.49 -6.30 -2.56
N ASP A 123 -6.30 -6.86 -2.81
CA ASP A 123 -5.57 -7.68 -1.84
C ASP A 123 -4.09 -7.43 -2.01
N GLY A 124 -3.40 -7.25 -0.90
CA GLY A 124 -1.95 -7.04 -0.88
C GLY A 124 -1.51 -5.64 -0.52
N MET A 125 -2.29 -4.89 0.27
CA MET A 125 -1.93 -3.53 0.67
C MET A 125 -0.57 -3.44 1.35
N LYS A 126 -0.21 -4.42 2.17
CA LYS A 126 1.08 -4.44 2.85
C LYS A 126 2.24 -4.60 1.86
N ARG A 127 2.05 -5.45 0.86
CA ARG A 127 3.02 -5.64 -0.23
C ARG A 127 3.14 -4.37 -1.07
N VAL A 128 2.02 -3.70 -1.33
CA VAL A 128 2.02 -2.41 -2.03
C VAL A 128 2.79 -1.36 -1.24
N SER A 129 2.55 -1.28 0.08
CA SER A 129 3.25 -0.34 0.95
C SER A 129 4.77 -0.52 0.85
N ALA A 130 5.25 -1.74 1.02
CA ALA A 130 6.66 -2.05 0.93
C ALA A 130 7.21 -1.74 -0.47
N ALA A 131 6.50 -2.13 -1.53
CA ALA A 131 6.93 -1.92 -2.91
C ALA A 131 7.01 -0.44 -3.28
N LYS A 132 6.02 0.37 -2.87
CA LYS A 132 6.02 1.80 -3.15
C LYS A 132 7.19 2.50 -2.44
N TYR A 133 7.48 2.11 -1.22
CA TYR A 133 8.60 2.70 -0.50
C TYR A 133 9.95 2.30 -1.10
N HIS A 134 10.04 1.08 -1.63
CA HIS A 134 11.26 0.56 -2.25
C HIS A 134 11.58 1.23 -3.60
N SER A 135 10.57 1.60 -4.35
CA SER A 135 10.73 2.17 -5.68
C SER A 135 11.15 3.64 -5.68
#